data_989c91ba4f21853a6d000013da8313b5
#
_entry.id   989c91ba4f21853a6d000013da8313b5
#
_cell.length_a   1.000
_cell.length_b   1.000
_cell.length_c   1.000
_cell.angle_alpha   90.00
_cell.angle_beta   90.00
_cell.angle_gamma   90.00
#
_symmetry.space_group_name_H-M   'P 1'
#
loop_
_entity.id
_entity.type
_entity.pdbx_description
1 polymer ?
#
loop_
_entity_poly.entity_id
_entity_poly.type
_entity_poly.pdbx_seq_one_letter_code
_entity_poly.pdbx_strand_id
1 'polypeptide(L)'
;AISHSFFGIEKTGKSQREKLRKMSRAYIHETLSAQLDARLKEMGVSGYSIENVSQVQDKDGEWRPIDSDKDPTVILLHYPSILEDTINYIPPRVKIEISCLSMDEPTELRPIHSLIGESFDGEDTDAESFVRTVFPTRTFLEKLFLLAEEFQKEKPRSIRMSRHLYDLEKL
;
A
#
# COMPACT_ATOMS: atom_id res chain seq x y z
N ALA A 1 -6.75 -2.50 -2.59
CA ALA A 1 -7.70 -1.43 -2.25
C ALA A 1 -9.05 -2.01 -1.80
N ILE A 2 -9.74 -1.32 -0.90
CA ILE A 2 -11.10 -1.68 -0.49
C ILE A 2 -12.05 -0.80 -1.28
N SER A 3 -12.95 -1.41 -2.06
CA SER A 3 -13.93 -0.65 -2.85
C SER A 3 -15.09 -0.15 -2.00
N HIS A 4 -15.74 0.92 -2.45
CA HIS A 4 -16.93 1.46 -1.78
C HIS A 4 -18.10 0.45 -1.78
N SER A 5 -18.20 -0.42 -2.76
CA SER A 5 -19.19 -1.48 -2.82
C SER A 5 -19.04 -2.52 -1.71
N PHE A 6 -17.81 -2.72 -1.18
CA PHE A 6 -17.56 -3.63 -0.05
C PHE A 6 -18.36 -3.26 1.21
N PHE A 7 -18.62 -1.98 1.41
CA PHE A 7 -19.44 -1.48 2.54
C PHE A 7 -20.85 -1.05 2.13
N GLY A 8 -21.31 -1.40 0.92
CA GLY A 8 -22.64 -1.01 0.43
C GLY A 8 -22.81 0.50 0.22
N ILE A 9 -21.71 1.23 -0.05
CA ILE A 9 -21.75 2.67 -0.30
C ILE A 9 -21.89 2.90 -1.79
N GLU A 10 -23.06 3.37 -2.24
CA GLU A 10 -23.37 3.58 -3.66
C GLU A 10 -22.96 4.97 -4.18
N LYS A 11 -22.88 5.96 -3.30
CA LYS A 11 -22.60 7.35 -3.66
C LYS A 11 -21.17 7.77 -3.28
N THR A 12 -20.52 8.56 -4.13
CA THR A 12 -19.13 9.00 -3.98
C THR A 12 -18.96 10.46 -3.53
N GLY A 13 -19.98 11.08 -2.95
CA GLY A 13 -19.91 12.44 -2.39
C GLY A 13 -18.88 12.57 -1.26
N LYS A 14 -18.46 13.81 -0.94
CA LYS A 14 -17.41 14.10 0.06
C LYS A 14 -17.67 13.38 1.41
N SER A 15 -18.88 13.50 1.95
CA SER A 15 -19.26 12.88 3.22
C SER A 15 -19.24 11.34 3.16
N GLN A 16 -19.63 10.75 2.02
CA GLN A 16 -19.60 9.30 1.83
C GLN A 16 -18.17 8.79 1.73
N ARG A 17 -17.26 9.52 1.10
CA ARG A 17 -15.84 9.18 1.06
C ARG A 17 -15.18 9.24 2.44
N GLU A 18 -15.53 10.23 3.26
CA GLU A 18 -15.06 10.31 4.64
C GLU A 18 -15.57 9.12 5.47
N LYS A 19 -16.85 8.79 5.35
CA LYS A 19 -17.44 7.60 5.99
C LYS A 19 -16.75 6.33 5.55
N LEU A 20 -16.50 6.18 4.23
CA LEU A 20 -15.78 5.02 3.67
C LEU A 20 -14.38 4.88 4.28
N ARG A 21 -13.61 5.95 4.38
CA ARG A 21 -12.27 5.94 4.98
C ARG A 21 -12.31 5.49 6.44
N LYS A 22 -13.23 6.02 7.23
CA LYS A 22 -13.40 5.63 8.65
C LYS A 22 -13.75 4.15 8.79
N MET A 23 -14.71 3.67 7.99
CA MET A 23 -15.11 2.26 8.00
C MET A 23 -13.97 1.34 7.52
N SER A 24 -13.26 1.72 6.46
CA SER A 24 -12.11 0.97 5.95
C SER A 24 -11.00 0.88 6.99
N ARG A 25 -10.69 1.98 7.67
CA ARG A 25 -9.66 1.99 8.70
C ARG A 25 -10.03 1.07 9.86
N ALA A 26 -11.26 1.13 10.36
CA ALA A 26 -11.72 0.24 11.41
C ALA A 26 -11.64 -1.23 10.98
N TYR A 27 -12.15 -1.56 9.81
CA TYR A 27 -12.07 -2.92 9.24
C TYR A 27 -10.61 -3.42 9.10
N ILE A 28 -9.71 -2.57 8.60
CA ILE A 28 -8.31 -2.94 8.40
C ILE A 28 -7.64 -3.22 9.74
N HIS A 29 -7.85 -2.38 10.74
CA HIS A 29 -7.19 -2.54 12.04
C HIS A 29 -7.79 -3.67 12.88
N GLU A 30 -9.10 -3.86 12.85
CA GLU A 30 -9.79 -4.82 13.72
C GLU A 30 -9.92 -6.20 13.07
N THR A 31 -10.28 -6.23 11.78
CA THR A 31 -10.60 -7.49 11.10
C THR A 31 -9.45 -8.00 10.26
N LEU A 32 -8.95 -7.18 9.33
CA LEU A 32 -7.93 -7.62 8.38
C LEU A 32 -6.61 -7.94 9.08
N SER A 33 -6.21 -7.12 10.04
CA SER A 33 -5.00 -7.35 10.85
C SER A 33 -5.08 -8.67 11.63
N ALA A 34 -6.23 -8.97 12.22
CA ALA A 34 -6.46 -10.24 12.93
C ALA A 34 -6.48 -11.45 11.97
N GLN A 35 -7.08 -11.30 10.79
CA GLN A 35 -7.07 -12.35 9.75
C GLN A 35 -5.66 -12.61 9.22
N LEU A 36 -4.85 -11.56 9.03
CA LEU A 36 -3.45 -11.69 8.63
C LEU A 36 -2.66 -12.48 9.67
N ASP A 37 -2.81 -12.13 10.95
CA ASP A 37 -2.15 -12.84 12.06
C ASP A 37 -2.55 -14.32 12.10
N ALA A 38 -3.85 -14.61 12.01
CA ALA A 38 -4.34 -15.97 11.99
C ALA A 38 -3.77 -16.77 10.81
N ARG A 39 -3.74 -16.17 9.62
CA ARG A 39 -3.23 -16.83 8.42
C ARG A 39 -1.73 -17.11 8.48
N LEU A 40 -0.95 -16.18 8.99
CA LEU A 40 0.50 -16.38 9.19
C LEU A 40 0.78 -17.53 10.17
N LYS A 41 0.00 -17.61 11.26
CA LYS A 41 0.11 -18.73 12.23
C LYS A 41 -0.27 -20.07 11.61
N GLU A 42 -1.34 -20.14 10.82
CA GLU A 42 -1.71 -21.35 10.08
C GLU A 42 -0.61 -21.82 9.12
N MET A 43 0.12 -20.88 8.52
CA MET A 43 1.27 -21.17 7.64
C MET A 43 2.54 -21.55 8.41
N GLY A 44 2.51 -21.56 9.74
CA GLY A 44 3.67 -21.87 10.57
C GLY A 44 4.69 -20.74 10.70
N VAL A 45 4.34 -19.52 10.25
CA VAL A 45 5.22 -18.36 10.39
C VAL A 45 5.26 -17.91 11.84
N SER A 46 6.45 -17.67 12.37
CA SER A 46 6.69 -17.25 13.76
C SER A 46 7.73 -16.13 13.85
N GLY A 47 7.88 -15.53 15.02
CA GLY A 47 8.89 -14.48 15.25
C GLY A 47 8.55 -13.12 14.66
N TYR A 48 7.33 -12.88 14.23
CA TYR A 48 6.85 -11.59 13.72
C TYR A 48 5.99 -10.85 14.75
N SER A 49 5.76 -9.56 14.51
CA SER A 49 4.72 -8.78 15.18
C SER A 49 3.99 -7.88 14.18
N ILE A 50 2.70 -7.65 14.45
CA ILE A 50 1.85 -6.80 13.62
C ILE A 50 1.55 -5.50 14.37
N GLU A 51 1.80 -4.38 13.71
CA GLU A 51 1.52 -3.03 14.21
C GLU A 51 0.51 -2.34 13.30
N ASN A 52 -0.60 -1.90 13.88
CA ASN A 52 -1.56 -1.00 13.23
C ASN A 52 -1.11 0.44 13.46
N VAL A 53 -0.65 1.11 12.41
CA VAL A 53 -0.11 2.47 12.52
C VAL A 53 -1.23 3.46 12.83
N SER A 54 -1.27 3.91 14.08
CA SER A 54 -2.28 4.84 14.61
C SER A 54 -1.74 6.24 14.91
N GLN A 55 -0.42 6.40 14.89
CA GLN A 55 0.26 7.67 15.18
C GLN A 55 1.30 7.99 14.11
N VAL A 56 1.59 9.27 13.95
CA VAL A 56 2.63 9.79 13.05
C VAL A 56 3.42 10.86 13.78
N GLN A 57 4.71 10.91 13.53
CA GLN A 57 5.56 12.01 14.00
C GLN A 57 5.33 13.24 13.14
N ASP A 58 5.08 14.39 13.77
CA ASP A 58 5.01 15.67 13.08
C ASP A 58 6.43 16.24 12.80
N LYS A 59 6.49 17.46 12.27
CA LYS A 59 7.75 18.12 11.89
C LYS A 59 8.64 18.43 13.10
N ASP A 60 8.05 18.54 14.28
CA ASP A 60 8.69 18.87 15.53
C ASP A 60 9.12 17.60 16.30
N GLY A 61 8.82 16.41 15.72
CA GLY A 61 9.15 15.12 16.31
C GLY A 61 8.11 14.60 17.31
N GLU A 62 6.99 15.31 17.51
CA GLU A 62 5.92 14.93 18.42
C GLU A 62 4.99 13.88 17.80
N TRP A 63 4.62 12.88 18.58
CA TRP A 63 3.68 11.84 18.15
C TRP A 63 2.24 12.34 18.20
N ARG A 64 1.58 12.32 17.06
CA ARG A 64 0.16 12.69 16.94
C ARG A 64 -0.68 11.55 16.40
N PRO A 65 -1.92 11.41 16.88
CA PRO A 65 -2.82 10.42 16.32
C PRO A 65 -3.10 10.74 14.86
N ILE A 66 -3.19 9.69 14.05
CA ILE A 66 -3.61 9.79 12.64
C ILE A 66 -5.13 9.99 12.61
N ASP A 67 -5.60 10.94 11.81
CA ASP A 67 -7.02 11.19 11.61
C ASP A 67 -7.75 9.92 11.16
N SER A 68 -8.95 9.69 11.69
CA SER A 68 -9.73 8.47 11.44
C SER A 68 -10.11 8.28 9.96
N ASP A 69 -10.09 9.35 9.17
CA ASP A 69 -10.37 9.34 7.73
C ASP A 69 -9.11 9.45 6.86
N LYS A 70 -7.94 9.30 7.44
CA LYS A 70 -6.67 9.28 6.68
C LYS A 70 -6.58 8.06 5.79
N ASP A 71 -6.18 8.28 4.55
CA ASP A 71 -5.93 7.24 3.54
C ASP A 71 -4.51 7.43 2.95
N PRO A 72 -3.73 6.39 2.76
CA PRO A 72 -3.98 4.97 3.07
C PRO A 72 -3.89 4.63 4.56
N THR A 73 -4.53 3.51 4.96
CA THR A 73 -4.31 2.87 6.25
C THR A 73 -3.11 1.93 6.15
N VAL A 74 -2.28 1.92 7.17
CA VAL A 74 -1.00 1.19 7.17
C VAL A 74 -0.96 0.14 8.26
N ILE A 75 -0.56 -1.08 7.87
CA ILE A 75 -0.14 -2.16 8.77
C ILE A 75 1.35 -2.39 8.56
N LEU A 76 2.10 -2.54 9.63
CA LEU A 76 3.50 -2.96 9.59
C LEU A 76 3.60 -4.38 10.12
N LEU A 77 4.23 -5.26 9.36
CA LEU A 77 4.61 -6.59 9.77
C LEU A 77 6.11 -6.57 10.02
N HIS A 78 6.50 -6.55 11.29
CA HIS A 78 7.90 -6.58 11.72
C HIS A 78 8.39 -8.02 11.79
N TYR A 79 9.62 -8.26 11.39
CA TYR A 79 10.29 -9.56 11.47
C TYR A 79 11.74 -9.37 11.93
N PRO A 80 12.37 -10.39 12.57
CA PRO A 80 13.77 -10.28 12.96
C PRO A 80 14.66 -10.28 11.71
N SER A 81 15.65 -9.38 11.68
CA SER A 81 16.68 -9.43 10.63
C SER A 81 17.53 -10.68 10.80
N ILE A 82 17.81 -11.35 9.68
CA ILE A 82 18.80 -12.44 9.62
C ILE A 82 20.20 -11.92 9.32
N LEU A 83 20.31 -10.62 8.98
CA LEU A 83 21.58 -9.94 8.70
C LEU A 83 22.09 -9.26 9.98
N GLU A 84 23.39 -9.44 10.28
CA GLU A 84 24.02 -8.82 11.44
C GLU A 84 24.12 -7.29 11.28
N ASP A 85 24.39 -6.81 10.05
CA ASP A 85 24.43 -5.39 9.70
C ASP A 85 23.09 -4.92 9.17
N THR A 86 22.25 -4.38 10.03
CA THR A 86 21.02 -3.71 9.59
C THR A 86 21.36 -2.34 9.01
N ILE A 87 21.13 -2.16 7.74
CA ILE A 87 21.15 -0.84 7.11
C ILE A 87 19.96 -0.07 7.70
N ASN A 88 20.22 0.94 8.52
CA ASN A 88 19.19 1.76 9.19
C ASN A 88 18.16 2.38 8.21
N TYR A 89 18.47 2.39 6.93
CA TYR A 89 17.60 2.92 5.88
C TYR A 89 16.40 2.01 5.56
N ILE A 90 16.56 0.70 5.70
CA ILE A 90 15.50 -0.29 5.41
C ILE A 90 15.29 -1.14 6.67
N PRO A 91 14.36 -0.77 7.54
CA PRO A 91 14.06 -1.57 8.72
C PRO A 91 13.45 -2.92 8.31
N PRO A 92 13.70 -4.02 9.08
CA PRO A 92 13.19 -5.37 8.79
C PRO A 92 11.69 -5.45 9.03
N ARG A 93 10.93 -4.96 8.08
CA ARG A 93 9.46 -4.97 8.11
C ARG A 93 8.86 -4.95 6.73
N VAL A 94 7.69 -5.55 6.58
CA VAL A 94 6.81 -5.36 5.43
C VAL A 94 5.82 -4.27 5.75
N LYS A 95 5.73 -3.26 4.89
CA LYS A 95 4.74 -2.18 4.98
C LYS A 95 3.57 -2.48 4.05
N ILE A 96 2.38 -2.65 4.62
CA ILE A 96 1.15 -2.90 3.89
C ILE A 96 0.32 -1.61 3.89
N GLU A 97 0.17 -0.98 2.74
CA GLU A 97 -0.63 0.23 2.56
C GLU A 97 -1.94 -0.11 1.85
N ILE A 98 -3.06 0.18 2.49
CA ILE A 98 -4.38 -0.15 1.98
C ILE A 98 -5.18 1.14 1.80
N SER A 99 -5.50 1.45 0.55
CA SER A 99 -6.33 2.60 0.17
C SER A 99 -7.76 2.16 -0.16
N CYS A 100 -8.72 2.99 0.19
CA CYS A 100 -10.13 2.82 -0.18
C CYS A 100 -10.60 3.83 -1.23
N LEU A 101 -9.70 4.67 -1.75
CA LEU A 101 -10.04 5.71 -2.73
C LEU A 101 -9.97 5.22 -4.18
N SER A 102 -9.43 4.04 -4.42
CA SER A 102 -9.41 3.45 -5.76
C SER A 102 -10.84 3.14 -6.19
N MET A 103 -11.24 3.69 -7.34
CA MET A 103 -12.49 3.34 -7.99
C MET A 103 -12.36 1.95 -8.61
N ASP A 104 -13.50 1.28 -8.88
CA ASP A 104 -13.54 0.03 -9.66
C ASP A 104 -13.15 0.35 -11.10
N GLU A 105 -11.87 0.28 -11.36
CA GLU A 105 -11.26 0.64 -12.63
C GLU A 105 -11.14 -0.59 -13.53
N PRO A 106 -11.01 -0.40 -14.84
CA PRO A 106 -10.66 -1.50 -15.70
C PRO A 106 -9.35 -2.11 -15.23
N THR A 107 -9.45 -3.36 -14.77
CA THR A 107 -8.33 -4.15 -14.27
C THR A 107 -8.30 -5.49 -14.97
N GLU A 108 -7.13 -6.10 -15.03
CA GLU A 108 -6.94 -7.47 -15.48
C GLU A 108 -6.17 -8.28 -14.44
N LEU A 109 -6.33 -9.59 -14.46
CA LEU A 109 -5.50 -10.49 -13.68
C LEU A 109 -4.17 -10.67 -14.42
N ARG A 110 -3.07 -10.32 -13.75
CA ARG A 110 -1.72 -10.54 -14.26
C ARG A 110 -0.95 -11.48 -13.35
N PRO A 111 -0.20 -12.43 -13.90
CA PRO A 111 0.75 -13.19 -13.13
C PRO A 111 1.87 -12.28 -12.63
N ILE A 112 2.27 -12.48 -11.39
CA ILE A 112 3.44 -11.86 -10.78
C ILE A 112 4.34 -12.98 -10.34
N HIS A 113 5.61 -12.90 -10.71
CA HIS A 113 6.65 -13.83 -10.31
C HIS A 113 7.58 -13.16 -9.30
N SER A 114 8.19 -13.95 -8.43
CA SER A 114 9.25 -13.45 -7.58
C SER A 114 10.52 -13.23 -8.41
N LEU A 115 11.34 -12.24 -8.06
CA LEU A 115 12.64 -12.03 -8.71
C LEU A 115 13.59 -13.23 -8.49
N ILE A 116 13.39 -13.98 -7.41
CA ILE A 116 14.13 -15.23 -7.15
C ILE A 116 13.69 -16.29 -8.14
N GLY A 117 12.37 -16.48 -8.35
CA GLY A 117 11.84 -17.43 -9.32
C GLY A 117 12.23 -17.10 -10.76
N GLU A 118 12.30 -15.81 -11.12
CA GLU A 118 12.81 -15.39 -12.46
C GLU A 118 14.31 -15.63 -12.64
N SER A 119 15.09 -15.55 -11.56
CA SER A 119 16.56 -15.68 -11.62
C SER A 119 17.07 -17.10 -11.40
N PHE A 120 16.31 -17.91 -10.66
CA PHE A 120 16.69 -19.27 -10.23
C PHE A 120 15.54 -20.23 -10.52
N ASP A 121 15.53 -20.78 -11.73
CA ASP A 121 14.50 -21.69 -12.20
C ASP A 121 14.41 -22.95 -11.30
N GLY A 122 13.21 -23.21 -10.74
CA GLY A 122 12.96 -24.37 -9.86
C GLY A 122 13.29 -24.18 -8.37
N GLU A 123 13.88 -23.08 -7.94
CA GLU A 123 14.15 -22.78 -6.53
C GLU A 123 12.94 -22.23 -5.78
N ASP A 124 12.01 -21.58 -6.49
CA ASP A 124 10.79 -20.99 -5.93
C ASP A 124 9.56 -21.64 -6.59
N THR A 125 9.03 -22.69 -5.97
CA THR A 125 7.89 -23.46 -6.48
C THR A 125 6.55 -22.74 -6.34
N ASP A 126 6.47 -21.73 -5.45
CA ASP A 126 5.26 -20.91 -5.19
C ASP A 126 5.35 -19.52 -5.84
N ALA A 127 6.21 -19.41 -6.84
CA ALA A 127 6.64 -18.12 -7.43
C ALA A 127 5.54 -17.35 -8.17
N GLU A 128 4.46 -18.01 -8.59
CA GLU A 128 3.42 -17.38 -9.40
C GLU A 128 2.20 -17.01 -8.56
N SER A 129 1.84 -15.74 -8.56
CA SER A 129 0.61 -15.22 -7.97
C SER A 129 -0.14 -14.36 -8.96
N PHE A 130 -1.47 -14.50 -9.03
CA PHE A 130 -2.31 -13.66 -9.88
C PHE A 130 -2.83 -12.47 -9.11
N VAL A 131 -2.50 -11.27 -9.58
CA VAL A 131 -2.91 -10.01 -8.96
C VAL A 131 -3.78 -9.21 -9.92
N ARG A 132 -4.90 -8.68 -9.41
CA ARG A 132 -5.74 -7.75 -10.16
C ARG A 132 -5.00 -6.42 -10.32
N THR A 133 -4.59 -6.14 -11.54
CA THR A 133 -3.73 -5.00 -11.89
C THR A 133 -4.49 -4.00 -12.75
N VAL A 134 -4.38 -2.73 -12.43
CA VAL A 134 -4.92 -1.62 -13.24
C VAL A 134 -4.16 -1.55 -14.56
N PHE A 135 -4.87 -1.22 -15.65
CA PHE A 135 -4.22 -1.06 -16.96
C PHE A 135 -3.09 -0.02 -16.94
N PRO A 136 -1.96 -0.29 -17.60
CA PRO A 136 -0.83 0.63 -17.68
C PRO A 136 -1.22 2.03 -18.21
N THR A 137 -2.13 2.09 -19.18
CA THR A 137 -2.64 3.35 -19.73
C THR A 137 -3.26 4.26 -18.68
N ARG A 138 -3.97 3.69 -17.70
CA ARG A 138 -4.53 4.46 -16.60
C ARG A 138 -3.44 4.98 -15.68
N THR A 139 -2.53 4.11 -15.28
CA THR A 139 -1.38 4.51 -14.44
C THR A 139 -0.58 5.61 -15.13
N PHE A 140 -0.37 5.51 -16.44
CA PHE A 140 0.27 6.54 -17.24
C PHE A 140 -0.46 7.90 -17.12
N LEU A 141 -1.79 7.93 -17.35
CA LEU A 141 -2.56 9.14 -17.26
C LEU A 141 -2.56 9.75 -15.84
N GLU A 142 -2.70 8.92 -14.81
CA GLU A 142 -2.63 9.39 -13.41
C GLU A 142 -1.29 10.05 -13.09
N LYS A 143 -0.18 9.45 -13.52
CA LYS A 143 1.17 10.02 -13.34
C LYS A 143 1.35 11.32 -14.11
N LEU A 144 0.85 11.37 -15.35
CA LEU A 144 0.92 12.55 -16.19
C LEU A 144 0.14 13.72 -15.57
N PHE A 145 -1.10 13.51 -15.13
CA PHE A 145 -1.90 14.53 -14.48
C PHE A 145 -1.28 14.99 -13.15
N LEU A 146 -0.75 14.07 -12.36
CA LEU A 146 -0.09 14.40 -11.10
C LEU A 146 1.13 15.31 -11.33
N LEU A 147 1.95 15.02 -12.34
CA LEU A 147 3.10 15.86 -12.70
C LEU A 147 2.66 17.21 -13.26
N ALA A 148 1.65 17.23 -14.14
CA ALA A 148 1.13 18.46 -14.70
C ALA A 148 0.58 19.39 -13.60
N GLU A 149 -0.18 18.85 -12.65
CA GLU A 149 -0.68 19.61 -11.50
C GLU A 149 0.45 20.11 -10.60
N GLU A 150 1.47 19.30 -10.34
CA GLU A 150 2.59 19.69 -9.49
C GLU A 150 3.43 20.81 -10.13
N PHE A 151 3.70 20.73 -11.44
CA PHE A 151 4.48 21.75 -12.14
C PHE A 151 3.75 23.07 -12.37
N GLN A 152 2.43 23.12 -12.20
CA GLN A 152 1.65 24.37 -12.22
C GLN A 152 1.75 25.18 -10.91
N LYS A 153 2.28 24.59 -9.85
CA LYS A 153 2.44 25.29 -8.56
C LYS A 153 3.59 26.29 -8.63
N GLU A 154 3.46 27.41 -7.93
CA GLU A 154 4.54 28.41 -7.80
C GLU A 154 5.84 27.80 -7.24
N LYS A 155 5.73 26.79 -6.37
CA LYS A 155 6.86 26.05 -5.78
C LYS A 155 6.63 24.55 -5.95
N PRO A 156 6.98 23.99 -7.10
CA PRO A 156 6.87 22.55 -7.34
C PRO A 156 7.75 21.76 -6.37
N ARG A 157 7.26 20.61 -5.93
CA ARG A 157 8.08 19.67 -5.15
C ARG A 157 9.07 18.96 -6.07
N SER A 158 10.35 19.00 -5.74
CA SER A 158 11.36 18.21 -6.45
C SER A 158 11.52 16.81 -5.86
N ILE A 159 11.36 16.70 -4.53
CA ILE A 159 11.56 15.43 -3.81
C ILE A 159 10.48 14.43 -4.20
N ARG A 160 10.90 13.23 -4.62
CA ARG A 160 10.06 12.10 -5.04
C ARG A 160 9.29 12.28 -6.35
N MET A 161 9.45 13.39 -7.07
CA MET A 161 8.80 13.57 -8.38
C MET A 161 9.52 12.78 -9.49
N SER A 162 10.84 12.61 -9.38
CA SER A 162 11.64 11.84 -10.36
C SER A 162 11.15 10.39 -10.54
N ARG A 163 10.63 9.75 -9.50
CA ARG A 163 10.06 8.40 -9.62
C ARG A 163 8.86 8.34 -10.56
N HIS A 164 8.02 9.40 -10.60
CA HIS A 164 6.88 9.44 -11.49
C HIS A 164 7.31 9.61 -12.96
N LEU A 165 8.41 10.32 -13.21
CA LEU A 165 9.03 10.39 -14.54
C LEU A 165 9.60 9.03 -14.95
N TYR A 166 10.26 8.34 -14.02
CA TYR A 166 10.73 6.98 -14.25
C TYR A 166 9.58 6.01 -14.56
N ASP A 167 8.48 6.08 -13.78
CA ASP A 167 7.30 5.26 -14.03
C ASP A 167 6.73 5.50 -15.44
N LEU A 168 6.68 6.77 -15.89
CA LEU A 168 6.20 7.11 -17.24
C LEU A 168 7.11 6.58 -18.35
N GLU A 169 8.41 6.51 -18.10
CA GLU A 169 9.38 5.98 -19.06
C GLU A 169 9.26 4.45 -19.20
N LYS A 170 8.83 3.76 -18.13
CA LYS A 170 8.69 2.29 -18.08
C LYS A 170 7.31 1.78 -18.51
N LEU A 171 6.29 2.61 -18.53
CA LEU A 171 4.92 2.27 -18.95
C LEU A 171 4.75 2.36 -20.46
#